data_90d636964d23fc9913922d4568d96282
#
_entry.id   90d636964d23fc9913922d4568d96282
#
_cell.length_a   1.000
_cell.length_b   1.000
_cell.length_c   1.000
_cell.angle_alpha   90.00
_cell.angle_beta   90.00
_cell.angle_gamma   90.00
#
_symmetry.space_group_name_H-M   'P 1'
#
loop_
_entity.id
_entity.type
_entity.pdbx_description
1 polymer ?
#
loop_
_entity_poly.entity_id
_entity_poly.type
_entity_poly.pdbx_seq_one_letter_code
_entity_poly.pdbx_strand_id
1 'polypeptide(L)'
;MTKSTHQALVDERNATVEIYINGEFFPRHEAKISVFDSGFLVGDGIWEGIRLHHDVFAFLDRHLDRLFAGSAATCINLGMDRAGVTAALRATVDRNDMHDNVHVRLM
;
A
#
# COMPACT_ATOMS: atom_id res chain seq x y z
N MET A 1 -15.48 21.00 17.57
CA MET A 1 -16.14 20.09 16.62
C MET A 1 -15.22 18.93 16.31
N THR A 2 -15.67 17.72 16.56
CA THR A 2 -14.86 16.51 16.31
C THR A 2 -14.83 16.23 14.81
N LYS A 3 -13.65 16.05 14.24
CA LYS A 3 -13.53 15.66 12.83
C LYS A 3 -13.89 14.19 12.66
N SER A 4 -14.71 13.89 11.68
CA SER A 4 -14.98 12.52 11.27
C SER A 4 -13.72 11.88 10.72
N THR A 5 -13.60 10.56 10.85
CA THR A 5 -12.51 9.80 10.22
C THR A 5 -12.52 9.92 8.69
N HIS A 6 -13.62 10.35 8.11
CA HIS A 6 -13.73 10.62 6.67
C HIS A 6 -13.29 12.04 6.27
N GLN A 7 -13.00 12.89 7.25
CA GLN A 7 -12.49 14.25 7.02
C GLN A 7 -10.97 14.27 7.17
N ALA A 8 -10.28 13.49 6.37
CA ALA A 8 -8.82 13.51 6.33
C ALA A 8 -8.32 14.88 5.87
N LEU A 9 -7.25 15.37 6.49
CA LEU A 9 -6.57 16.57 6.03
C LEU A 9 -6.05 16.32 4.61
N VAL A 10 -6.22 17.32 3.76
CA VAL A 10 -5.67 17.27 2.40
C VAL A 10 -4.15 17.39 2.49
N ASP A 11 -3.44 16.41 1.96
CA ASP A 11 -1.99 16.46 1.79
C ASP A 11 -1.70 16.70 0.31
N GLU A 12 -1.08 17.84 0.01
CA GLU A 12 -0.80 18.26 -1.35
C GLU A 12 0.13 17.28 -2.09
N ARG A 13 0.96 16.53 -1.35
CA ARG A 13 1.82 15.51 -1.94
C ARG A 13 1.03 14.43 -2.69
N ASN A 14 -0.22 14.20 -2.27
CA ASN A 14 -1.08 13.20 -2.89
C ASN A 14 -1.66 13.64 -4.25
N ALA A 15 -1.58 14.90 -4.59
CA ALA A 15 -2.15 15.41 -5.85
C ALA A 15 -1.48 14.80 -7.09
N THR A 16 -0.19 14.54 -7.01
CA THR A 16 0.63 14.00 -8.11
C THR A 16 1.21 12.63 -7.80
N VAL A 17 0.62 11.91 -6.84
CA VAL A 17 1.12 10.60 -6.43
C VAL A 17 1.03 9.59 -7.58
N GLU A 18 2.07 8.79 -7.71
CA GLU A 18 2.08 7.63 -8.59
C GLU A 18 1.81 6.37 -7.75
N ILE A 19 0.99 5.48 -8.28
CA ILE A 19 0.49 4.30 -7.59
C ILE A 19 1.09 3.05 -8.24
N TYR A 20 1.67 2.19 -7.40
CA TYR A 20 2.22 0.90 -7.82
C TYR A 20 1.10 -0.13 -7.93
N ILE A 21 0.95 -0.75 -9.09
CA ILE A 21 -0.01 -1.83 -9.31
C ILE A 21 0.69 -2.93 -10.12
N ASN A 22 0.85 -4.09 -9.52
CA ASN A 22 1.41 -5.28 -10.20
C ASN A 22 2.73 -5.03 -10.92
N GLY A 23 3.64 -4.31 -10.29
CA GLY A 23 4.97 -4.07 -10.83
C GLY A 23 5.12 -2.81 -11.69
N GLU A 24 4.04 -2.07 -11.91
CA GLU A 24 4.05 -0.85 -12.73
C GLU A 24 3.56 0.34 -11.93
N PHE A 25 4.05 1.52 -12.27
CA PHE A 25 3.60 2.79 -11.70
C PHE A 25 2.62 3.48 -12.62
N PHE A 26 1.53 3.98 -12.04
CA PHE A 26 0.49 4.72 -12.77
C PHE A 26 0.25 6.07 -12.10
N PRO A 27 0.05 7.15 -12.89
CA PRO A 27 -0.44 8.40 -12.33
C PRO A 27 -1.76 8.17 -11.59
N ARG A 28 -2.02 8.95 -10.56
CA ARG A 28 -3.19 8.81 -9.69
C ARG A 28 -4.50 8.63 -10.46
N HIS A 29 -4.72 9.44 -11.49
CA HIS A 29 -5.98 9.43 -12.25
C HIS A 29 -6.09 8.27 -13.24
N GLU A 30 -4.99 7.54 -13.49
CA GLU A 30 -4.95 6.38 -14.39
C GLU A 30 -4.85 5.05 -13.63
N ALA A 31 -4.62 5.10 -12.31
CA ALA A 31 -4.50 3.91 -11.49
C ALA A 31 -5.89 3.27 -11.29
N LYS A 32 -6.08 2.12 -11.88
CA LYS A 32 -7.36 1.40 -11.91
C LYS A 32 -7.15 -0.08 -11.70
N ILE A 33 -8.15 -0.72 -11.14
CA ILE A 33 -8.26 -2.19 -11.07
C ILE A 33 -9.49 -2.65 -11.84
N SER A 34 -9.50 -3.92 -12.22
CA SER A 34 -10.65 -4.51 -12.90
C SER A 34 -11.87 -4.57 -11.98
N VAL A 35 -13.06 -4.30 -12.51
CA VAL A 35 -14.31 -4.51 -11.78
C VAL A 35 -14.61 -6.00 -11.56
N PHE A 36 -13.87 -6.89 -12.22
CA PHE A 36 -13.94 -8.34 -12.01
C PHE A 36 -12.91 -8.86 -11.01
N ASP A 37 -12.12 -7.96 -10.42
CA ASP A 37 -11.20 -8.35 -9.35
C ASP A 37 -11.98 -8.91 -8.16
N SER A 38 -11.54 -10.04 -7.61
CA SER A 38 -12.24 -10.70 -6.51
C SER A 38 -12.28 -9.84 -5.25
N GLY A 39 -11.29 -8.97 -5.04
CA GLY A 39 -11.30 -8.01 -3.95
C GLY A 39 -12.44 -7.01 -4.06
N PHE A 40 -12.74 -6.56 -5.28
CA PHE A 40 -13.87 -5.67 -5.53
C PHE A 40 -15.21 -6.41 -5.47
N LEU A 41 -15.31 -7.58 -6.11
CA LEU A 41 -16.57 -8.32 -6.21
C LEU A 41 -17.02 -8.94 -4.91
N VAL A 42 -16.12 -9.54 -4.15
CA VAL A 42 -16.47 -10.38 -2.98
C VAL A 42 -15.65 -10.04 -1.73
N GLY A 43 -14.84 -8.99 -1.77
CA GLY A 43 -14.03 -8.59 -0.63
C GLY A 43 -12.86 -9.52 -0.34
N ASP A 44 -12.43 -10.33 -1.30
CA ASP A 44 -11.33 -11.27 -1.17
C ASP A 44 -10.00 -10.53 -1.31
N GLY A 45 -9.35 -10.25 -0.20
CA GLY A 45 -8.11 -9.48 -0.20
C GLY A 45 -7.46 -9.44 1.17
N ILE A 46 -6.20 -9.03 1.16
CA ILE A 46 -5.40 -8.76 2.36
C ILE A 46 -4.74 -7.41 2.21
N TRP A 47 -4.55 -6.71 3.33
CA TRP A 47 -3.91 -5.40 3.29
C TRP A 47 -3.16 -5.08 4.57
N GLU A 48 -2.20 -4.18 4.48
CA GLU A 48 -1.45 -3.61 5.59
C GLU A 48 -1.35 -2.09 5.43
N GLY A 49 -1.46 -1.37 6.54
CA GLY A 49 -1.16 0.05 6.60
C GLY A 49 0.18 0.26 7.31
N ILE A 50 1.18 0.74 6.57
CA ILE A 50 2.56 0.86 7.05
C ILE A 50 2.95 2.33 7.08
N ARG A 51 3.38 2.79 8.26
CA ARG A 51 3.85 4.17 8.40
C ARG A 51 5.32 4.27 8.05
N LEU A 52 5.65 5.26 7.25
CA LEU A 52 7.02 5.68 7.00
C LEU A 52 7.32 6.91 7.85
N HIS A 53 8.31 6.80 8.72
CA HIS A 53 8.72 7.85 9.65
C HIS A 53 10.24 8.00 9.58
N HIS A 54 10.71 9.20 9.25
CA HIS A 54 12.14 9.48 9.06
C HIS A 54 12.81 8.42 8.16
N ASP A 55 12.17 8.15 7.02
CA ASP A 55 12.65 7.20 6.01
C ASP A 55 12.73 5.73 6.46
N VAL A 56 12.07 5.40 7.57
CA VAL A 56 12.01 4.04 8.12
C VAL A 56 10.58 3.56 8.16
N PHE A 57 10.32 2.37 7.62
CA PHE A 57 9.03 1.71 7.75
C PHE A 57 8.85 1.17 9.17
N ALA A 58 7.90 1.73 9.89
CA ALA A 58 7.65 1.35 11.28
C ALA A 58 7.09 -0.07 11.36
N PHE A 59 7.70 -0.90 12.20
CA PHE A 59 7.26 -2.29 12.46
C PHE A 59 7.14 -3.14 11.19
N LEU A 60 8.03 -2.92 10.22
CA LEU A 60 7.95 -3.59 8.92
C LEU A 60 7.91 -5.11 9.06
N ASP A 61 8.76 -5.70 9.89
CA ASP A 61 8.80 -7.16 10.07
C ASP A 61 7.45 -7.73 10.55
N ARG A 62 6.80 -7.04 11.49
CA ARG A 62 5.48 -7.45 12.00
C ARG A 62 4.39 -7.33 10.94
N HIS A 63 4.43 -6.26 10.15
CA HIS A 63 3.51 -6.09 9.03
C HIS A 63 3.68 -7.18 7.99
N LEU A 64 4.92 -7.51 7.64
CA LEU A 64 5.20 -8.56 6.68
C LEU A 64 4.85 -9.95 7.21
N ASP A 65 5.11 -10.22 8.50
CA ASP A 65 4.68 -11.48 9.12
C ASP A 65 3.17 -11.68 8.99
N ARG A 66 2.39 -10.64 9.28
CA ARG A 66 0.93 -10.70 9.19
C ARG A 66 0.46 -10.80 7.74
N LEU A 67 1.09 -10.06 6.82
CA LEU A 67 0.77 -10.11 5.39
C LEU A 67 0.95 -11.53 4.84
N PHE A 68 2.10 -12.16 5.12
CA PHE A 68 2.39 -13.50 4.61
C PHE A 68 1.56 -14.57 5.32
N ALA A 69 1.25 -14.42 6.60
CA ALA A 69 0.31 -15.30 7.29
C ALA A 69 -1.09 -15.18 6.69
N GLY A 70 -1.54 -13.97 6.39
CA GLY A 70 -2.82 -13.72 5.71
C GLY A 70 -2.85 -14.29 4.31
N SER A 71 -1.77 -14.16 3.55
CA SER A 71 -1.60 -14.76 2.22
C SER A 71 -1.78 -16.28 2.28
N ALA A 72 -1.14 -16.94 3.23
CA ALA A 72 -1.28 -18.38 3.41
C ALA A 72 -2.70 -18.80 3.81
N ALA A 73 -3.30 -18.07 4.75
CA ALA A 73 -4.65 -18.37 5.25
C ALA A 73 -5.76 -18.16 4.20
N THR A 74 -5.58 -17.20 3.32
CA THR A 74 -6.56 -16.86 2.27
C THR A 74 -6.25 -17.48 0.91
N CYS A 75 -5.14 -18.20 0.79
CA CYS A 75 -4.66 -18.77 -0.47
C CYS A 75 -4.44 -17.70 -1.57
N ILE A 76 -4.11 -16.48 -1.18
CA ILE A 76 -3.75 -15.40 -2.10
C ILE A 76 -2.24 -15.41 -2.29
N ASN A 77 -1.78 -15.71 -3.50
CA ASN A 77 -0.37 -15.67 -3.82
C ASN A 77 0.06 -14.24 -4.12
N LEU A 78 1.00 -13.71 -3.33
CA LEU A 78 1.53 -12.36 -3.54
C LEU A 78 2.43 -12.24 -4.76
N GLY A 79 2.94 -13.36 -5.28
CA GLY A 79 3.84 -13.37 -6.43
C GLY A 79 5.25 -12.87 -6.14
N MET A 80 5.60 -12.62 -4.89
CA MET A 80 6.93 -12.18 -4.46
C MET A 80 7.19 -12.57 -3.01
N ASP A 81 8.46 -12.65 -2.65
CA ASP A 81 8.90 -12.90 -1.27
C ASP A 81 8.97 -11.61 -0.44
N ARG A 82 9.40 -11.72 0.82
CA ARG A 82 9.54 -10.58 1.73
C ARG A 82 10.47 -9.50 1.17
N ALA A 83 11.59 -9.91 0.57
CA ALA A 83 12.54 -8.98 -0.04
C ALA A 83 11.88 -8.25 -1.22
N GLY A 84 11.09 -8.94 -2.01
CA GLY A 84 10.33 -8.35 -3.13
C GLY A 84 9.30 -7.33 -2.67
N VAL A 85 8.52 -7.65 -1.63
CA VAL A 85 7.55 -6.71 -1.05
C VAL A 85 8.26 -5.48 -0.48
N THR A 86 9.34 -5.68 0.26
CA THR A 86 10.14 -4.57 0.82
C THR A 86 10.69 -3.67 -0.28
N ALA A 87 11.21 -4.25 -1.36
CA ALA A 87 11.70 -3.49 -2.50
C ALA A 87 10.58 -2.70 -3.19
N ALA A 88 9.38 -3.27 -3.33
CA ALA A 88 8.23 -2.59 -3.90
C ALA A 88 7.77 -1.40 -3.04
N LEU A 89 7.74 -1.57 -1.71
CA LEU A 89 7.44 -0.49 -0.77
C LEU A 89 8.45 0.65 -0.90
N ARG A 90 9.74 0.31 -0.91
CA ARG A 90 10.82 1.30 -1.05
C ARG A 90 10.74 2.02 -2.40
N ALA A 91 10.55 1.29 -3.48
CA ALA A 91 10.40 1.86 -4.81
C ALA A 91 9.22 2.84 -4.88
N THR A 92 8.12 2.53 -4.21
CA THR A 92 6.92 3.37 -4.21
C THR A 92 7.15 4.70 -3.50
N VAL A 93 7.75 4.70 -2.32
CA VAL A 93 8.04 5.95 -1.60
C VAL A 93 9.14 6.77 -2.29
N ASP A 94 10.16 6.12 -2.84
CA ASP A 94 11.23 6.80 -3.58
C ASP A 94 10.68 7.43 -4.87
N ARG A 95 9.83 6.72 -5.60
CA ARG A 95 9.19 7.23 -6.82
C ARG A 95 8.39 8.51 -6.57
N ASN A 96 7.80 8.62 -5.40
CA ASN A 96 6.98 9.77 -4.99
C ASN A 96 7.76 10.82 -4.19
N ASP A 97 9.05 10.61 -3.98
CA ASP A 97 9.88 11.47 -3.13
C ASP A 97 9.24 11.72 -1.76
N MET A 98 8.74 10.65 -1.16
CA MET A 98 8.08 10.68 0.15
C MET A 98 8.90 9.89 1.16
N HIS A 99 9.42 10.57 2.18
CA HIS A 99 10.38 9.96 3.12
C HIS A 99 9.99 10.11 4.58
N ASP A 100 8.98 10.93 4.91
CA ASP A 100 8.53 11.13 6.27
C ASP A 100 7.04 11.46 6.34
N ASN A 101 6.43 11.07 7.45
CA ASN A 101 5.01 11.28 7.69
C ASN A 101 4.14 10.75 6.54
N VAL A 102 4.41 9.53 6.13
CA VAL A 102 3.72 8.85 5.04
C VAL A 102 3.01 7.62 5.58
N HIS A 103 1.84 7.37 5.08
CA HIS A 103 1.09 6.14 5.31
C HIS A 103 1.02 5.37 3.99
N VAL A 104 1.62 4.19 3.96
CA VAL A 104 1.59 3.33 2.78
C VAL A 104 0.51 2.28 2.96
N ARG A 105 -0.41 2.22 2.01
CA ARG A 105 -1.41 1.15 1.96
C ARG A 105 -0.94 0.09 0.98
N LEU A 106 -0.70 -1.09 1.51
CA LEU A 106 -0.29 -2.27 0.76
C LEU A 106 -1.46 -3.24 0.66
N MET A 107 -1.86 -3.55 -0.52
CA MET A 107 -3.00 -4.44 -0.77
C MET A 107 -2.60 -5.54 -1.75
#